data_cebb6699bd220e5613901cbd7d9aad7f
#
_entry.id   cebb6699bd220e5613901cbd7d9aad7f
#
_cell.length_a   1.000
_cell.length_b   1.000
_cell.length_c   1.000
_cell.angle_alpha   90.00
_cell.angle_beta   90.00
_cell.angle_gamma   90.00
#
_symmetry.space_group_name_H-M   'P 1'
#
loop_
_entity.id
_entity.type
_entity.pdbx_description
1 polymer ?
#
loop_
_entity_poly.entity_id
_entity_poly.type
_entity_poly.pdbx_seq_one_letter_code
_entity_poly.pdbx_strand_id
1 'polypeptide(L)' 'MYKVYARSCESDGKNFYTVPKSLQAKVKAQIEADGYVILDDGTVVLADN' A
#
# COMPACT_ATOMS: atom_id res chain seq x y z
N MET A 1 12.67 4.92 0.27
CA MET A 1 11.61 5.67 -0.43
C MET A 1 10.28 4.94 -0.47
N TYR A 2 10.31 3.65 -0.81
CA TYR A 2 9.05 2.91 -0.92
C TYR A 2 8.29 2.84 0.41
N LYS A 3 8.99 2.88 1.54
CA LYS A 3 8.31 2.84 2.84
C LYS A 3 7.45 4.06 3.09
N VAL A 4 7.85 5.20 2.55
CA VAL A 4 7.05 6.44 2.66
C VAL A 4 5.73 6.26 1.93
N TYR A 5 5.78 5.68 0.73
CA TYR A 5 4.56 5.41 -0.03
C TYR A 5 3.66 4.41 0.69
N ALA A 6 4.25 3.32 1.21
CA ALA A 6 3.48 2.32 1.92
C ALA A 6 2.77 2.94 3.12
N ARG A 7 3.49 3.75 3.87
CA ARG A 7 2.91 4.41 5.03
C ARG A 7 1.79 5.37 4.66
N SER A 8 1.98 6.11 3.57
CA SER A 8 0.93 7.02 3.10
C SER A 8 -0.33 6.25 2.71
N CYS A 9 -0.17 5.11 2.05
CA CYS A 9 -1.32 4.28 1.69
C CYS A 9 -2.01 3.74 2.93
N GLU A 10 -1.24 3.36 3.94
CA GLU A 10 -1.79 2.75 5.16
C GLU A 10 -2.45 3.78 6.07
N SER A 11 -1.81 4.93 6.24
CA SER A 11 -2.24 5.91 7.25
C SER A 11 -2.99 7.09 6.69
N ASP A 12 -2.61 7.53 5.49
CA ASP A 12 -3.17 8.75 4.91
C ASP A 12 -4.28 8.49 3.90
N GLY A 13 -4.61 7.24 3.66
CA GLY A 13 -5.67 6.89 2.72
C GLY A 13 -5.30 7.09 1.26
N LYS A 14 -4.02 7.15 0.94
CA LYS A 14 -3.59 7.28 -0.45
C LYS A 14 -3.89 6.01 -1.21
N ASN A 15 -4.27 6.18 -2.48
CA ASN A 15 -4.56 5.04 -3.33
C ASN A 15 -3.25 4.38 -3.78
N PHE A 16 -3.21 3.05 -3.75
CA PHE A 16 -2.01 2.32 -4.12
C PHE A 16 -1.56 2.62 -5.55
N TYR A 17 -2.51 2.83 -6.45
CA TYR A 17 -2.16 3.06 -7.85
C TYR A 17 -1.55 4.44 -8.11
N THR A 18 -1.51 5.31 -7.10
CA THR A 18 -0.78 6.58 -7.22
C THR A 18 0.72 6.40 -7.01
N VAL A 19 1.14 5.21 -6.54
CA VAL A 19 2.55 4.91 -6.36
C VAL A 19 3.21 4.69 -7.73
N PRO A 20 4.41 5.22 -7.96
CA PRO A 20 5.11 4.97 -9.22
C PRO A 20 5.25 3.48 -9.49
N LYS A 21 5.05 3.08 -10.73
CA LYS A 21 5.08 1.66 -11.09
C LYS A 21 6.36 0.96 -10.66
N SER A 22 7.48 1.67 -10.74
CA SER A 22 8.76 1.08 -10.37
C SER A 22 8.85 0.73 -8.90
N LEU A 23 8.00 1.31 -8.07
CA LEU A 23 7.99 1.07 -6.64
C LEU A 23 6.80 0.24 -6.18
N GLN A 24 5.81 0.02 -7.03
CA GLN A 24 4.59 -0.66 -6.62
C GLN A 24 4.85 -2.05 -6.05
N ALA A 25 5.74 -2.82 -6.66
CA ALA A 25 6.02 -4.16 -6.17
C ALA A 25 6.57 -4.13 -4.74
N LYS A 26 7.48 -3.21 -4.47
CA LYS A 26 8.07 -3.08 -3.13
C LYS A 26 7.05 -2.53 -2.13
N VAL A 27 6.27 -1.55 -2.56
CA VAL A 27 5.24 -0.96 -1.71
C VAL A 27 4.19 -2.02 -1.36
N LYS A 28 3.78 -2.83 -2.33
CA LYS A 28 2.82 -3.89 -2.07
C LYS A 28 3.35 -4.88 -1.05
N ALA A 29 4.61 -5.30 -1.21
CA ALA A 29 5.21 -6.23 -0.27
C ALA A 29 5.25 -5.63 1.14
N GLN A 30 5.58 -4.36 1.25
CA GLN A 30 5.62 -3.69 2.55
C GLN A 30 4.23 -3.59 3.17
N ILE A 31 3.23 -3.23 2.36
CA ILE A 31 1.85 -3.12 2.84
C ILE A 31 1.38 -4.46 3.38
N GLU A 32 1.65 -5.54 2.65
CA GLU A 32 1.24 -6.88 3.08
C GLU A 32 2.00 -7.32 4.32
N ALA A 33 3.28 -6.97 4.42
CA ALA A 33 4.07 -7.30 5.60
C ALA A 33 3.55 -6.56 6.85
N ASP A 34 2.94 -5.40 6.65
CA ASP A 34 2.40 -4.61 7.74
C ASP A 34 0.98 -5.04 8.12
N GLY A 35 0.44 -6.06 7.46
CA GLY A 35 -0.88 -6.58 7.79
C GLY A 35 -2.03 -5.88 7.09
N TYR A 36 -1.75 -5.25 5.97
CA TYR A 36 -2.78 -4.58 5.16
C TYR A 36 -2.98 -5.33 3.85
N VAL A 37 -4.09 -5.04 3.19
CA VAL A 37 -4.39 -5.59 1.86
C VAL A 37 -4.76 -4.45 0.93
N ILE A 38 -4.54 -4.67 -0.36
CA ILE A 38 -4.86 -3.70 -1.40
C ILE A 38 -6.09 -4.21 -2.15
N LEU A 39 -7.13 -3.40 -2.18
CA LEU A 39 -8.36 -3.75 -2.88
C LEU A 39 -8.21 -3.51 -4.38
N ASP A 40 -9.19 -3.99 -5.15
CA ASP A 40 -9.13 -3.89 -6.60
C ASP A 40 -9.03 -2.46 -7.10
N ASP A 41 -9.61 -1.52 -6.38
CA ASP A 41 -9.58 -0.11 -6.76
C ASP A 41 -8.36 0.63 -6.22
N GLY A 42 -7.45 -0.09 -5.57
CA GLY A 42 -6.25 0.50 -5.01
C GLY A 42 -6.37 0.99 -3.59
N THR A 43 -7.52 0.81 -2.97
CA THR A 43 -7.70 1.19 -1.56
C THR A 43 -6.93 0.23 -0.68
N VAL A 44 -6.22 0.76 0.31
CA VAL A 44 -5.45 -0.05 1.25
C VAL A 44 -6.17 -0.08 2.59
N VAL A 45 -6.47 -1.28 3.07
CA VAL A 45 -7.18 -1.46 4.33
C VAL A 45 -6.49 -2.53 5.16
N LEU A 46 -6.76 -2.52 6.45
CA LEU A 46 -6.23 -3.55 7.33
C LEU A 46 -6.77 -4.91 6.91
N ALA A 47 -5.87 -5.88 6.85
CA ALA A 47 -6.27 -7.26 6.59
C ALA A 47 -6.91 -7.77 7.88
N ASP A 48 -8.21 -7.83 7.86
CA ASP A 48 -8.96 -8.25 9.03
C ASP A 48 -9.36 -9.71 8.89
N ASN A 49 -8.84 -10.51 9.78
CA ASN A 49 -9.22 -11.92 9.75
C ASN A 49 -9.47 -12.46 11.10
#